data_2bc8c15b74b993b1750a2440b94e97cb
#
_entry.id   2bc8c15b74b993b1750a2440b94e97cb
#
_cell.length_a   1.000
_cell.length_b   1.000
_cell.length_c   1.000
_cell.angle_alpha   90.00
_cell.angle_beta   90.00
_cell.angle_gamma   90.00
#
_symmetry.space_group_name_H-M   'P 1'
#
loop_
_entity.id
_entity.type
_entity.pdbx_description
1 polymer ?
#
loop_
_entity_poly.entity_id
_entity_poly.type
_entity_poly.pdbx_seq_one_letter_code
_entity_poly.pdbx_strand_id
1 'polypeptide(L)'
;MMEQLSMFDYKETMSPLASRLRPESLETFVGQKHLLGKGKLLRQLIDQDQIPSMIFWGPPGVGKTTLASIIAKRTNADFVNFSAVTSGIKEIKEVMARAELSRRSGLRTLVFVDEIHRFNKAQQDAFLPYVEKGSIILIGATTENPSFEINAALLSRCRVFVLQPLSTDDLTELLHHALKSSRGLGYLNVEIGEELIAAIAAFANGDARTALNVLEMAVTNGTITPEKTIVTRDILEQCISKKSLLYDKNGEEHYNLISALHKSMRNSDPDAAVYWLARMLEAGEYPLYIARRLIRFATEDIGLADNNALTLAVSVYQACHFLGMPECNIHLTHAVVYLSLAPRSNSVYMAYEHAKKDALNMLSEPVPLVIRNAPTGLMKELDYGKGYVYAHHTKEKIARMECLPESLKGTRYYIPGEAGEEKKQAERLKEVQRFWEDGESPVDAG
;
A
#
# COMPACT_ATOMS: atom_id res chain seq x y z
N MET A 1 -45.76 30.68 3.54
CA MET A 1 -44.94 31.49 2.64
C MET A 1 -43.76 30.61 2.22
N MET A 2 -43.82 29.96 1.04
CA MET A 2 -42.67 29.21 0.50
C MET A 2 -41.63 30.22 0.03
N GLU A 3 -40.53 30.32 0.71
CA GLU A 3 -39.34 31.03 0.19
C GLU A 3 -38.87 30.31 -1.08
N GLN A 4 -38.87 31.05 -2.18
CA GLN A 4 -38.27 30.59 -3.45
C GLN A 4 -36.76 30.43 -3.21
N LEU A 5 -36.32 29.18 -3.07
CA LEU A 5 -34.92 28.86 -3.18
C LEU A 5 -34.38 29.37 -4.50
N SER A 6 -33.26 30.08 -4.49
CA SER A 6 -32.63 30.63 -5.69
C SER A 6 -32.18 29.47 -6.60
N MET A 7 -32.12 29.73 -7.92
CA MET A 7 -31.68 28.72 -8.90
C MET A 7 -30.21 28.22 -8.64
N PHE A 8 -29.45 28.95 -7.83
CA PHE A 8 -28.13 28.60 -7.33
C PHE A 8 -28.22 27.60 -6.16
N ASP A 9 -29.17 27.78 -5.24
CA ASP A 9 -29.42 26.88 -4.11
C ASP A 9 -29.93 25.52 -4.60
N TYR A 10 -30.69 25.48 -5.70
CA TYR A 10 -31.17 24.25 -6.30
C TYR A 10 -30.05 23.40 -6.95
N LYS A 11 -29.00 24.05 -7.51
CA LYS A 11 -27.83 23.37 -8.06
C LYS A 11 -26.93 22.80 -6.97
N GLU A 12 -26.81 23.44 -5.82
CA GLU A 12 -26.02 22.91 -4.69
C GLU A 12 -26.68 21.68 -4.05
N THR A 13 -28.01 21.65 -3.95
CA THR A 13 -28.72 20.47 -3.40
C THR A 13 -28.66 19.22 -4.28
N MET A 14 -28.34 19.36 -5.57
CA MET A 14 -28.20 18.23 -6.50
C MET A 14 -26.81 17.56 -6.47
N SER A 15 -25.81 18.17 -5.80
CA SER A 15 -24.50 17.53 -5.72
C SER A 15 -24.46 16.47 -4.60
N PRO A 16 -23.66 15.37 -4.74
CA PRO A 16 -23.56 14.33 -3.72
C PRO A 16 -23.20 14.89 -2.34
N LEU A 17 -23.76 14.33 -1.28
CA LEU A 17 -23.55 14.73 0.12
C LEU A 17 -22.06 14.86 0.47
N ALA A 18 -21.24 13.92 0.02
CA ALA A 18 -19.80 13.92 0.21
C ALA A 18 -19.10 15.14 -0.43
N SER A 19 -19.67 15.72 -1.48
CA SER A 19 -19.16 16.96 -2.10
C SER A 19 -19.62 18.19 -1.35
N ARG A 20 -20.90 18.26 -0.95
CA ARG A 20 -21.48 19.37 -0.21
C ARG A 20 -20.84 19.58 1.16
N LEU A 21 -20.52 18.48 1.85
CA LEU A 21 -19.91 18.48 3.18
C LEU A 21 -18.39 18.48 3.18
N ARG A 22 -17.75 18.72 2.02
CA ARG A 22 -16.29 18.80 1.98
C ARG A 22 -15.78 19.91 2.91
N PRO A 23 -14.90 19.57 3.88
CA PRO A 23 -14.35 20.57 4.80
C PRO A 23 -13.59 21.68 4.05
N GLU A 24 -13.71 22.90 4.53
CA GLU A 24 -13.05 24.06 3.95
C GLU A 24 -11.90 24.59 4.82
N SER A 25 -11.79 24.10 6.05
CA SER A 25 -10.76 24.46 7.01
C SER A 25 -10.24 23.24 7.77
N LEU A 26 -9.07 23.38 8.43
CA LEU A 26 -8.50 22.33 9.27
C LEU A 26 -9.34 22.06 10.52
N GLU A 27 -10.08 23.03 10.99
CA GLU A 27 -10.94 22.96 12.17
C GLU A 27 -12.16 22.04 11.94
N THR A 28 -12.64 22.00 10.70
CA THR A 28 -13.77 21.14 10.28
C THR A 28 -13.31 19.83 9.65
N PHE A 29 -11.99 19.63 9.53
CA PHE A 29 -11.42 18.41 8.94
C PHE A 29 -11.42 17.28 9.99
N VAL A 30 -12.18 16.22 9.72
CA VAL A 30 -12.32 15.07 10.61
C VAL A 30 -11.14 14.11 10.45
N GLY A 31 -10.64 13.58 11.57
CA GLY A 31 -9.58 12.57 11.61
C GLY A 31 -8.16 13.12 11.42
N GLN A 32 -7.24 12.25 11.05
CA GLN A 32 -5.80 12.52 10.82
C GLN A 32 -5.10 13.25 11.99
N LYS A 33 -5.53 13.00 13.24
CA LYS A 33 -4.99 13.67 14.45
C LYS A 33 -3.48 13.49 14.62
N HIS A 34 -2.91 12.42 14.09
CA HIS A 34 -1.47 12.15 14.11
C HIS A 34 -0.66 13.08 13.18
N LEU A 35 -1.30 13.69 12.16
CA LEU A 35 -0.69 14.66 11.23
C LEU A 35 -1.09 16.10 11.54
N LEU A 36 -2.36 16.32 11.88
CA LEU A 36 -2.99 17.65 11.99
C LEU A 36 -3.22 18.10 13.42
N GLY A 37 -2.97 17.23 14.41
CA GLY A 37 -3.07 17.58 15.83
C GLY A 37 -2.12 18.69 16.24
N LYS A 38 -2.41 19.35 17.35
CA LYS A 38 -1.58 20.44 17.89
C LYS A 38 -0.13 19.96 18.08
N GLY A 39 0.84 20.71 17.55
CA GLY A 39 2.26 20.39 17.63
C GLY A 39 2.77 19.37 16.63
N LYS A 40 1.92 18.83 15.73
CA LYS A 40 2.35 17.90 14.68
C LYS A 40 3.00 18.63 13.51
N LEU A 41 3.97 17.93 12.87
CA LEU A 41 4.82 18.52 11.84
C LEU A 41 4.02 19.13 10.68
N LEU A 42 3.06 18.39 10.11
CA LEU A 42 2.28 18.91 8.99
C LEU A 42 1.45 20.13 9.40
N ARG A 43 0.86 20.10 10.62
CA ARG A 43 0.13 21.24 11.16
C ARG A 43 1.02 22.46 11.32
N GLN A 44 2.23 22.32 11.85
CA GLN A 44 3.19 23.42 12.02
C GLN A 44 3.60 24.01 10.67
N LEU A 45 3.88 23.16 9.66
CA LEU A 45 4.22 23.62 8.31
C LEU A 45 3.10 24.45 7.69
N ILE A 46 1.84 24.03 7.88
CA ILE A 46 0.67 24.77 7.41
C ILE A 46 0.51 26.09 8.15
N ASP A 47 0.61 26.08 9.47
CA ASP A 47 0.44 27.27 10.31
C ASP A 47 1.55 28.32 10.09
N GLN A 48 2.77 27.88 9.74
CA GLN A 48 3.93 28.73 9.43
C GLN A 48 4.01 29.13 7.95
N ASP A 49 3.09 28.68 7.12
CA ASP A 49 3.11 28.88 5.66
C ASP A 49 4.41 28.39 4.97
N GLN A 50 5.02 27.33 5.50
CA GLN A 50 6.25 26.71 5.01
C GLN A 50 5.96 25.34 4.40
N ILE A 51 5.14 25.32 3.35
CA ILE A 51 4.68 24.09 2.72
C ILE A 51 5.72 23.57 1.73
N PRO A 52 6.36 22.41 1.99
CA PRO A 52 7.21 21.75 1.01
C PRO A 52 6.36 20.97 0.00
N SER A 53 6.98 20.52 -1.10
CA SER A 53 6.37 19.49 -1.94
C SER A 53 6.22 18.19 -1.15
N MET A 54 5.09 17.49 -1.33
CA MET A 54 4.75 16.32 -0.53
C MET A 54 3.91 15.29 -1.28
N ILE A 55 3.91 14.08 -0.76
CA ILE A 55 3.08 12.97 -1.22
C ILE A 55 2.13 12.56 -0.09
N PHE A 56 0.83 12.58 -0.35
CA PHE A 56 -0.19 12.03 0.53
C PHE A 56 -0.45 10.57 0.13
N TRP A 57 -0.04 9.66 0.98
CA TRP A 57 -0.25 8.23 0.81
C TRP A 57 -1.30 7.72 1.80
N GLY A 58 -2.30 6.99 1.32
CA GLY A 58 -3.32 6.39 2.17
C GLY A 58 -4.53 5.91 1.37
N PRO A 59 -5.46 5.17 2.00
CA PRO A 59 -6.62 4.59 1.34
C PRO A 59 -7.55 5.65 0.74
N PRO A 60 -8.53 5.24 -0.09
CA PRO A 60 -9.53 6.17 -0.62
C PRO A 60 -10.38 6.78 0.52
N GLY A 61 -11.00 7.93 0.27
CA GLY A 61 -11.96 8.57 1.18
C GLY A 61 -11.41 9.19 2.47
N VAL A 62 -10.09 9.14 2.72
CA VAL A 62 -9.48 9.69 3.96
C VAL A 62 -9.18 11.20 3.91
N GLY A 63 -9.57 11.89 2.83
CA GLY A 63 -9.47 13.33 2.72
C GLY A 63 -8.22 13.88 2.03
N LYS A 64 -7.43 13.09 1.27
CA LYS A 64 -6.22 13.54 0.56
C LYS A 64 -6.43 14.81 -0.27
N THR A 65 -7.40 14.78 -1.19
CA THR A 65 -7.76 15.91 -2.07
C THR A 65 -8.30 17.10 -1.28
N THR A 66 -9.10 16.83 -0.26
CA THR A 66 -9.66 17.86 0.63
C THR A 66 -8.56 18.58 1.40
N LEU A 67 -7.62 17.84 1.98
CA LEU A 67 -6.50 18.41 2.73
C LEU A 67 -5.62 19.29 1.82
N ALA A 68 -5.33 18.84 0.60
CA ALA A 68 -4.58 19.65 -0.37
C ALA A 68 -5.30 20.98 -0.70
N SER A 69 -6.62 20.94 -0.87
CA SER A 69 -7.43 22.13 -1.12
C SER A 69 -7.43 23.11 0.07
N ILE A 70 -7.52 22.58 1.30
CA ILE A 70 -7.45 23.41 2.53
C ILE A 70 -6.07 24.07 2.65
N ILE A 71 -5.00 23.31 2.39
CA ILE A 71 -3.63 23.84 2.39
C ILE A 71 -3.51 24.99 1.38
N ALA A 72 -3.96 24.79 0.15
CA ALA A 72 -3.90 25.83 -0.88
C ALA A 72 -4.63 27.12 -0.48
N LYS A 73 -5.86 26.99 0.04
CA LYS A 73 -6.64 28.15 0.53
C LYS A 73 -5.92 28.88 1.66
N ARG A 74 -5.32 28.14 2.60
CA ARG A 74 -4.67 28.72 3.77
C ARG A 74 -3.34 29.41 3.44
N THR A 75 -2.62 28.92 2.43
CA THR A 75 -1.34 29.46 1.97
C THR A 75 -1.48 30.52 0.88
N ASN A 76 -2.69 30.89 0.53
CA ASN A 76 -3.01 31.86 -0.53
C ASN A 76 -2.28 31.58 -1.85
N ALA A 77 -2.14 30.28 -2.18
CA ALA A 77 -1.52 29.81 -3.41
C ALA A 77 -2.57 29.56 -4.50
N ASP A 78 -2.19 29.81 -5.76
CA ASP A 78 -2.99 29.40 -6.91
C ASP A 78 -3.07 27.87 -6.95
N PHE A 79 -4.28 27.31 -6.93
CA PHE A 79 -4.52 25.87 -6.81
C PHE A 79 -4.85 25.26 -8.16
N VAL A 80 -3.94 24.43 -8.67
CA VAL A 80 -4.15 23.69 -9.91
C VAL A 80 -4.31 22.19 -9.59
N ASN A 81 -5.42 21.62 -10.03
CA ASN A 81 -5.73 20.22 -9.81
C ASN A 81 -5.59 19.41 -11.11
N PHE A 82 -4.71 18.42 -11.11
CA PHE A 82 -4.59 17.42 -12.17
C PHE A 82 -5.19 16.09 -11.74
N SER A 83 -5.91 15.47 -12.65
CA SER A 83 -6.24 14.04 -12.56
C SER A 83 -5.25 13.27 -13.43
N ALA A 84 -4.51 12.34 -12.84
CA ALA A 84 -3.57 11.51 -13.60
C ALA A 84 -4.27 10.60 -14.63
N VAL A 85 -5.60 10.45 -14.55
CA VAL A 85 -6.39 9.68 -15.51
C VAL A 85 -6.65 10.46 -16.80
N THR A 86 -6.81 11.79 -16.73
CA THR A 86 -7.26 12.63 -17.85
C THR A 86 -6.19 13.59 -18.36
N SER A 87 -5.19 13.95 -17.55
CA SER A 87 -4.22 15.00 -17.89
C SER A 87 -3.04 14.47 -18.69
N GLY A 88 -2.79 15.09 -19.84
CA GLY A 88 -1.68 14.78 -20.73
C GLY A 88 -0.39 15.56 -20.43
N ILE A 89 0.75 15.10 -20.93
CA ILE A 89 2.06 15.75 -20.72
C ILE A 89 2.10 17.19 -21.25
N LYS A 90 1.32 17.51 -22.31
CA LYS A 90 1.23 18.85 -22.87
C LYS A 90 0.59 19.83 -21.90
N GLU A 91 -0.52 19.44 -21.29
CA GLU A 91 -1.22 20.22 -20.28
C GLU A 91 -0.33 20.47 -19.04
N ILE A 92 0.39 19.43 -18.58
CA ILE A 92 1.36 19.57 -17.49
C ILE A 92 2.38 20.66 -17.82
N LYS A 93 3.00 20.61 -19.01
CA LYS A 93 4.01 21.59 -19.43
C LYS A 93 3.46 23.03 -19.53
N GLU A 94 2.23 23.19 -20.01
CA GLU A 94 1.58 24.50 -20.10
C GLU A 94 1.33 25.11 -18.70
N VAL A 95 0.84 24.31 -17.77
CA VAL A 95 0.64 24.75 -16.38
C VAL A 95 1.98 25.08 -15.70
N MET A 96 3.01 24.24 -15.92
CA MET A 96 4.35 24.48 -15.36
C MET A 96 4.94 25.80 -15.87
N ALA A 97 4.80 26.09 -17.16
CA ALA A 97 5.27 27.36 -17.74
C ALA A 97 4.54 28.57 -17.15
N ARG A 98 3.22 28.45 -16.91
CA ARG A 98 2.42 29.50 -16.24
C ARG A 98 2.85 29.72 -14.80
N ALA A 99 3.07 28.62 -14.04
CA ALA A 99 3.54 28.68 -12.68
C ALA A 99 4.91 29.38 -12.55
N GLU A 100 5.81 29.16 -13.51
CA GLU A 100 7.10 29.86 -13.56
C GLU A 100 6.95 31.37 -13.79
N LEU A 101 5.99 31.79 -14.60
CA LEU A 101 5.67 33.21 -14.78
C LEU A 101 5.05 33.80 -13.51
N SER A 102 4.08 33.11 -12.89
CA SER A 102 3.45 33.54 -11.65
C SER A 102 4.44 33.72 -10.51
N ARG A 103 5.43 32.82 -10.41
CA ARG A 103 6.53 32.91 -9.44
C ARG A 103 7.32 34.22 -9.56
N ARG A 104 7.58 34.68 -10.78
CA ARG A 104 8.26 35.97 -11.04
C ARG A 104 7.48 37.17 -10.51
N SER A 105 6.16 37.03 -10.41
CA SER A 105 5.26 38.02 -9.82
C SER A 105 5.02 37.81 -8.31
N GLY A 106 5.76 36.92 -7.67
CA GLY A 106 5.63 36.61 -6.23
C GLY A 106 4.45 35.74 -5.86
N LEU A 107 3.73 35.18 -6.84
CA LEU A 107 2.61 34.27 -6.62
C LEU A 107 3.10 32.81 -6.52
N ARG A 108 2.58 32.08 -5.54
CA ARG A 108 2.85 30.65 -5.37
C ARG A 108 1.80 29.81 -6.09
N THR A 109 2.22 28.74 -6.74
CA THR A 109 1.32 27.78 -7.39
C THR A 109 1.44 26.44 -6.67
N LEU A 110 0.32 25.95 -6.13
CA LEU A 110 0.19 24.62 -5.55
C LEU A 110 -0.45 23.70 -6.61
N VAL A 111 0.29 22.69 -7.01
CA VAL A 111 -0.15 21.71 -7.99
C VAL A 111 -0.51 20.42 -7.26
N PHE A 112 -1.78 20.07 -7.30
CA PHE A 112 -2.27 18.81 -6.77
C PHE A 112 -2.43 17.78 -7.89
N VAL A 113 -1.89 16.59 -7.71
CA VAL A 113 -2.01 15.49 -8.65
C VAL A 113 -2.70 14.31 -7.96
N ASP A 114 -3.95 14.07 -8.32
CA ASP A 114 -4.69 12.90 -7.80
C ASP A 114 -4.26 11.63 -8.53
N GLU A 115 -4.07 10.55 -7.76
CA GLU A 115 -3.58 9.24 -8.25
C GLU A 115 -2.29 9.34 -9.05
N ILE A 116 -1.29 10.08 -8.51
CA ILE A 116 -0.01 10.37 -9.17
C ILE A 116 0.73 9.12 -9.67
N HIS A 117 0.50 7.95 -9.07
CA HIS A 117 1.06 6.67 -9.50
C HIS A 117 0.62 6.24 -10.91
N ARG A 118 -0.48 6.81 -11.44
CA ARG A 118 -0.95 6.55 -12.80
C ARG A 118 -0.19 7.35 -13.87
N PHE A 119 0.57 8.36 -13.46
CA PHE A 119 1.46 9.05 -14.38
C PHE A 119 2.66 8.16 -14.72
N ASN A 120 3.00 8.07 -16.00
CA ASN A 120 4.23 7.40 -16.43
C ASN A 120 5.46 8.20 -15.99
N LYS A 121 6.64 7.58 -16.12
CA LYS A 121 7.91 8.18 -15.69
C LYS A 121 8.16 9.56 -16.33
N ALA A 122 7.88 9.73 -17.63
CA ALA A 122 8.09 11.00 -18.33
C ALA A 122 7.16 12.12 -17.84
N GLN A 123 5.92 11.78 -17.43
CA GLN A 123 5.00 12.73 -16.84
C GLN A 123 5.44 13.14 -15.44
N GLN A 124 5.90 12.18 -14.61
CA GLN A 124 6.44 12.47 -13.29
C GLN A 124 7.73 13.30 -13.39
N ASP A 125 8.62 13.00 -14.33
CA ASP A 125 9.86 13.76 -14.58
C ASP A 125 9.59 15.21 -15.01
N ALA A 126 8.46 15.48 -15.65
CA ALA A 126 8.10 16.83 -16.10
C ALA A 126 7.92 17.82 -14.92
N PHE A 127 7.65 17.36 -13.70
CA PHE A 127 7.54 18.19 -12.50
C PHE A 127 8.90 18.56 -11.89
N LEU A 128 9.94 17.73 -12.09
CA LEU A 128 11.23 17.85 -11.39
C LEU A 128 11.85 19.23 -11.48
N PRO A 129 12.02 19.84 -12.68
CA PRO A 129 12.69 21.16 -12.80
C PRO A 129 11.96 22.26 -12.03
N TYR A 130 10.64 22.15 -11.89
CA TYR A 130 9.80 23.17 -11.27
C TYR A 130 9.69 22.99 -9.75
N VAL A 131 9.74 21.74 -9.27
CA VAL A 131 9.86 21.41 -7.86
C VAL A 131 11.22 21.86 -7.32
N GLU A 132 12.30 21.57 -8.06
CA GLU A 132 13.68 21.98 -7.69
C GLU A 132 13.85 23.49 -7.60
N LYS A 133 13.28 24.22 -8.54
CA LYS A 133 13.33 25.70 -8.55
C LYS A 133 12.37 26.34 -7.56
N GLY A 134 11.48 25.57 -6.93
CA GLY A 134 10.41 26.11 -6.11
C GLY A 134 9.36 26.91 -6.88
N SER A 135 9.23 26.69 -8.20
CA SER A 135 8.21 27.32 -9.05
C SER A 135 6.82 26.81 -8.74
N ILE A 136 6.74 25.59 -8.24
CA ILE A 136 5.52 24.95 -7.76
C ILE A 136 5.75 24.29 -6.40
N ILE A 137 4.66 24.15 -5.65
CA ILE A 137 4.55 23.23 -4.54
C ILE A 137 3.74 22.03 -5.04
N LEU A 138 4.36 20.86 -5.17
CA LEU A 138 3.68 19.65 -5.64
C LEU A 138 3.07 18.90 -4.45
N ILE A 139 1.78 18.60 -4.52
CA ILE A 139 1.12 17.63 -3.63
C ILE A 139 0.60 16.48 -4.48
N GLY A 140 1.29 15.36 -4.45
CA GLY A 140 0.82 14.12 -5.07
C GLY A 140 -0.06 13.32 -4.10
N ALA A 141 -1.17 12.77 -4.56
CA ALA A 141 -1.98 11.83 -3.80
C ALA A 141 -1.91 10.43 -4.43
N THR A 142 -1.81 9.40 -3.61
CA THR A 142 -1.78 8.01 -4.07
C THR A 142 -2.39 7.06 -3.05
N THR A 143 -2.99 5.98 -3.53
CA THR A 143 -3.41 4.82 -2.72
C THR A 143 -2.34 3.73 -2.70
N GLU A 144 -1.41 3.75 -3.67
CA GLU A 144 -0.33 2.77 -3.79
C GLU A 144 0.93 3.19 -3.03
N ASN A 145 1.81 2.24 -2.72
CA ASN A 145 3.04 2.53 -2.00
C ASN A 145 3.97 3.41 -2.85
N PRO A 146 4.25 4.66 -2.42
CA PRO A 146 5.03 5.62 -3.21
C PRO A 146 6.46 5.16 -3.52
N SER A 147 7.03 4.27 -2.70
CA SER A 147 8.39 3.74 -2.93
C SER A 147 8.50 2.86 -4.18
N PHE A 148 7.39 2.30 -4.67
CA PHE A 148 7.36 1.47 -5.87
C PHE A 148 6.85 2.22 -7.09
N GLU A 149 5.93 3.16 -6.89
CA GLU A 149 5.15 3.76 -7.96
C GLU A 149 5.62 5.18 -8.34
N ILE A 150 6.33 5.86 -7.44
CA ILE A 150 6.82 7.21 -7.70
C ILE A 150 8.31 7.17 -8.02
N ASN A 151 8.67 7.92 -9.07
CA ASN A 151 10.06 8.09 -9.48
C ASN A 151 10.93 8.53 -8.28
N ALA A 152 12.05 7.84 -8.06
CA ALA A 152 12.97 8.10 -6.95
C ALA A 152 13.46 9.54 -6.92
N ALA A 153 13.68 10.17 -8.09
CA ALA A 153 14.11 11.57 -8.18
C ALA A 153 13.03 12.54 -7.68
N LEU A 154 11.75 12.25 -7.95
CA LEU A 154 10.63 13.05 -7.45
C LEU A 154 10.40 12.80 -5.96
N LEU A 155 10.43 11.53 -5.55
CA LEU A 155 10.23 11.11 -4.17
C LEU A 155 11.29 11.71 -3.23
N SER A 156 12.55 11.82 -3.65
CA SER A 156 13.63 12.44 -2.85
C SER A 156 13.44 13.93 -2.59
N ARG A 157 12.56 14.61 -3.34
CA ARG A 157 12.23 16.04 -3.22
C ARG A 157 10.90 16.31 -2.55
N CYS A 158 10.17 15.25 -2.21
CA CYS A 158 8.86 15.34 -1.58
C CYS A 158 8.88 14.71 -0.18
N ARG A 159 8.15 15.29 0.76
CA ARG A 159 7.89 14.63 2.05
C ARG A 159 6.67 13.71 1.93
N VAL A 160 6.80 12.47 2.38
CA VAL A 160 5.67 11.53 2.41
C VAL A 160 4.92 11.69 3.73
N PHE A 161 3.61 11.91 3.64
CA PHE A 161 2.69 11.90 4.78
C PHE A 161 1.69 10.76 4.59
N VAL A 162 1.64 9.88 5.58
CA VAL A 162 0.75 8.70 5.55
C VAL A 162 -0.57 9.09 6.21
N LEU A 163 -1.65 9.11 5.41
CA LEU A 163 -3.00 9.30 5.91
C LEU A 163 -3.58 7.93 6.28
N GLN A 164 -4.11 7.84 7.49
CA GLN A 164 -4.72 6.62 8.01
C GLN A 164 -6.21 6.55 7.66
N PRO A 165 -6.81 5.34 7.61
CA PRO A 165 -8.27 5.20 7.62
C PRO A 165 -8.88 6.00 8.77
N LEU A 166 -10.06 6.58 8.55
CA LEU A 166 -10.80 7.25 9.63
C LEU A 166 -11.26 6.21 10.65
N SER A 167 -11.22 6.56 11.93
CA SER A 167 -11.76 5.69 12.97
C SER A 167 -13.30 5.63 12.88
N THR A 168 -13.90 4.61 13.48
CA THR A 168 -15.37 4.52 13.60
C THR A 168 -15.94 5.75 14.29
N ASP A 169 -15.26 6.26 15.33
CA ASP A 169 -15.65 7.48 16.03
C ASP A 169 -15.60 8.71 15.14
N ASP A 170 -14.51 8.88 14.34
CA ASP A 170 -14.39 9.97 13.37
C ASP A 170 -15.53 9.93 12.32
N LEU A 171 -15.88 8.73 11.84
CA LEU A 171 -16.98 8.54 10.90
C LEU A 171 -18.34 8.79 11.53
N THR A 172 -18.56 8.37 12.76
CA THR A 172 -19.79 8.64 13.52
C THR A 172 -19.97 10.15 13.73
N GLU A 173 -18.92 10.87 14.11
CA GLU A 173 -18.91 12.32 14.23
C GLU A 173 -19.26 13.01 12.88
N LEU A 174 -18.68 12.53 11.78
CA LEU A 174 -18.96 13.00 10.43
C LEU A 174 -20.44 12.79 10.03
N LEU A 175 -21.00 11.62 10.34
CA LEU A 175 -22.40 11.30 10.03
C LEU A 175 -23.36 12.17 10.84
N HIS A 176 -23.11 12.38 12.12
CA HIS A 176 -23.87 13.32 12.94
C HIS A 176 -23.79 14.76 12.43
N HIS A 177 -22.59 15.19 12.01
CA HIS A 177 -22.42 16.51 11.39
C HIS A 177 -23.24 16.59 10.08
N ALA A 178 -23.27 15.53 9.29
CA ALA A 178 -24.05 15.50 8.03
C ALA A 178 -25.56 15.63 8.26
N LEU A 179 -26.07 15.03 9.32
CA LEU A 179 -27.50 15.11 9.70
C LEU A 179 -27.91 16.49 10.22
N LYS A 180 -26.99 17.23 10.83
CA LYS A 180 -27.26 18.54 11.46
C LYS A 180 -26.92 19.73 10.55
N SER A 181 -25.99 19.59 9.63
CA SER A 181 -25.52 20.67 8.76
C SER A 181 -26.56 21.11 7.75
N SER A 182 -26.73 22.41 7.58
CA SER A 182 -27.57 23.00 6.51
C SER A 182 -27.07 22.65 5.10
N ARG A 183 -25.76 22.46 4.93
CA ARG A 183 -25.14 21.98 3.69
C ARG A 183 -25.30 20.46 3.51
N GLY A 184 -25.64 19.75 4.59
CA GLY A 184 -25.89 18.32 4.62
C GLY A 184 -27.35 17.96 4.46
N LEU A 185 -27.88 17.25 5.45
CA LEU A 185 -29.26 16.77 5.52
C LEU A 185 -30.08 17.52 6.60
N GLY A 186 -29.53 18.57 7.20
CA GLY A 186 -30.16 19.32 8.30
C GLY A 186 -31.46 20.05 7.91
N TYR A 187 -31.75 20.17 6.63
CA TYR A 187 -33.05 20.68 6.14
C TYR A 187 -34.15 19.61 6.16
N LEU A 188 -33.77 18.34 6.34
CA LEU A 188 -34.68 17.21 6.51
C LEU A 188 -34.73 16.87 8.02
N ASN A 189 -35.91 16.65 8.55
CA ASN A 189 -36.04 16.10 9.91
C ASN A 189 -35.84 14.59 9.84
N VAL A 190 -34.56 14.14 9.98
CA VAL A 190 -34.22 12.71 9.85
C VAL A 190 -34.20 12.03 11.21
N GLU A 191 -34.96 10.95 11.34
CA GLU A 191 -34.90 10.04 12.50
C GLU A 191 -34.17 8.76 12.09
N ILE A 192 -33.01 8.54 12.72
CA ILE A 192 -32.15 7.36 12.52
C ILE A 192 -31.57 6.95 13.88
N GLY A 193 -31.61 5.66 14.20
CA GLY A 193 -31.07 5.13 15.46
C GLY A 193 -29.53 5.18 15.49
N GLU A 194 -28.95 5.37 16.67
CA GLU A 194 -27.49 5.40 16.88
C GLU A 194 -26.81 4.10 16.43
N GLU A 195 -27.47 2.96 16.61
CA GLU A 195 -26.99 1.66 16.13
C GLU A 195 -26.87 1.59 14.60
N LEU A 196 -27.75 2.31 13.88
CA LEU A 196 -27.68 2.38 12.41
C LEU A 196 -26.57 3.32 11.93
N ILE A 197 -26.34 4.42 12.64
CA ILE A 197 -25.20 5.31 12.41
C ILE A 197 -23.89 4.56 12.63
N ALA A 198 -23.77 3.82 13.74
CA ALA A 198 -22.60 2.98 14.02
C ALA A 198 -22.40 1.89 12.95
N ALA A 199 -23.50 1.28 12.46
CA ALA A 199 -23.45 0.30 11.38
C ALA A 199 -22.95 0.92 10.05
N ILE A 200 -23.38 2.14 9.69
CA ILE A 200 -22.87 2.87 8.53
C ILE A 200 -21.38 3.18 8.70
N ALA A 201 -20.95 3.65 9.86
CA ALA A 201 -19.56 3.96 10.15
C ALA A 201 -18.66 2.72 10.06
N ALA A 202 -19.09 1.60 10.63
CA ALA A 202 -18.40 0.31 10.54
C ALA A 202 -18.31 -0.19 9.08
N PHE A 203 -19.43 -0.11 8.34
CA PHE A 203 -19.47 -0.49 6.92
C PHE A 203 -18.51 0.32 6.05
N ALA A 204 -18.43 1.63 6.29
CA ALA A 204 -17.59 2.54 5.50
C ALA A 204 -16.10 2.31 5.68
N ASN A 205 -15.70 1.60 6.73
CA ASN A 205 -14.33 1.12 6.96
C ASN A 205 -13.25 2.18 6.70
N GLY A 206 -13.39 3.31 7.35
CA GLY A 206 -12.42 4.41 7.25
C GLY A 206 -12.58 5.33 6.03
N ASP A 207 -13.55 5.09 5.15
CA ASP A 207 -13.83 5.91 3.96
C ASP A 207 -15.02 6.85 4.21
N ALA A 208 -14.73 8.16 4.39
CA ALA A 208 -15.76 9.20 4.59
C ALA A 208 -16.74 9.32 3.42
N ARG A 209 -16.29 9.10 2.18
CA ARG A 209 -17.12 9.20 0.98
C ARG A 209 -18.16 8.07 0.98
N THR A 210 -17.73 6.86 1.29
CA THR A 210 -18.62 5.70 1.42
C THR A 210 -19.63 5.91 2.54
N ALA A 211 -19.21 6.39 3.72
CA ALA A 211 -20.10 6.66 4.84
C ALA A 211 -21.21 7.67 4.46
N LEU A 212 -20.84 8.79 3.86
CA LEU A 212 -21.78 9.83 3.47
C LEU A 212 -22.71 9.39 2.34
N ASN A 213 -22.21 8.63 1.37
CA ASN A 213 -23.05 8.09 0.28
C ASN A 213 -24.10 7.11 0.80
N VAL A 214 -23.71 6.23 1.73
CA VAL A 214 -24.64 5.28 2.35
C VAL A 214 -25.71 6.02 3.17
N LEU A 215 -25.30 7.02 3.95
CA LEU A 215 -26.25 7.85 4.69
C LEU A 215 -27.23 8.58 3.76
N GLU A 216 -26.73 9.21 2.69
CA GLU A 216 -27.56 9.91 1.70
C GLU A 216 -28.57 8.95 1.05
N MET A 217 -28.09 7.75 0.66
CA MET A 217 -28.96 6.72 0.07
C MET A 217 -30.02 6.23 1.07
N ALA A 218 -29.65 5.99 2.33
CA ALA A 218 -30.56 5.53 3.35
C ALA A 218 -31.64 6.57 3.67
N VAL A 219 -31.29 7.86 3.71
CA VAL A 219 -32.24 8.95 3.93
C VAL A 219 -33.15 9.16 2.71
N THR A 220 -32.59 9.08 1.49
CA THR A 220 -33.37 9.22 0.25
C THR A 220 -34.42 8.11 0.09
N ASN A 221 -34.11 6.89 0.57
CA ASN A 221 -35.03 5.74 0.56
C ASN A 221 -35.81 5.60 1.89
N GLY A 222 -35.66 6.55 2.82
CA GLY A 222 -36.37 6.57 4.10
C GLY A 222 -37.87 6.70 3.97
N THR A 223 -38.60 6.25 4.97
CA THR A 223 -40.07 6.43 5.02
C THR A 223 -40.40 7.88 5.34
N ILE A 224 -40.97 8.57 4.38
CA ILE A 224 -41.36 10.00 4.51
C ILE A 224 -42.68 10.09 5.21
N THR A 225 -42.73 10.79 6.34
CA THR A 225 -43.96 11.18 7.04
C THR A 225 -44.11 12.71 6.95
N PRO A 226 -45.29 13.28 7.30
CA PRO A 226 -45.48 14.74 7.26
C PRO A 226 -44.51 15.53 8.14
N GLU A 227 -43.93 14.89 9.17
CA GLU A 227 -43.08 15.54 10.17
C GLU A 227 -41.60 15.18 10.06
N LYS A 228 -41.25 14.01 9.52
CA LYS A 228 -39.89 13.47 9.50
C LYS A 228 -39.67 12.40 8.43
N THR A 229 -38.40 12.16 8.10
CA THR A 229 -37.95 11.00 7.34
C THR A 229 -37.38 9.96 8.31
N ILE A 230 -37.91 8.75 8.30
CA ILE A 230 -37.51 7.66 9.20
C ILE A 230 -36.64 6.67 8.43
N VAL A 231 -35.43 6.43 8.93
CA VAL A 231 -34.51 5.40 8.40
C VAL A 231 -34.58 4.18 9.34
N THR A 232 -35.06 3.07 8.78
CA THR A 232 -35.15 1.80 9.50
C THR A 232 -33.99 0.88 9.15
N ARG A 233 -33.84 -0.19 9.93
CA ARG A 233 -32.84 -1.23 9.68
C ARG A 233 -33.01 -1.89 8.31
N ASP A 234 -34.25 -2.19 7.92
CA ASP A 234 -34.55 -2.82 6.62
C ASP A 234 -34.15 -1.93 5.44
N ILE A 235 -34.36 -0.62 5.56
CA ILE A 235 -33.93 0.36 4.55
C ILE A 235 -32.39 0.38 4.46
N LEU A 236 -31.70 0.40 5.59
CA LEU A 236 -30.24 0.39 5.60
C LEU A 236 -29.69 -0.92 5.01
N GLU A 237 -30.29 -2.07 5.33
CA GLU A 237 -29.88 -3.36 4.77
C GLU A 237 -30.11 -3.45 3.24
N GLN A 238 -31.08 -2.75 2.70
CA GLN A 238 -31.26 -2.62 1.25
C GLN A 238 -30.20 -1.72 0.60
N CYS A 239 -29.80 -0.66 1.27
CA CYS A 239 -28.76 0.26 0.80
C CYS A 239 -27.35 -0.36 0.87
N ILE A 240 -27.15 -1.24 1.84
CA ILE A 240 -25.87 -1.93 2.07
C ILE A 240 -26.12 -3.41 1.78
N SER A 241 -25.47 -3.99 0.76
CA SER A 241 -25.66 -5.42 0.50
C SER A 241 -25.33 -6.25 1.75
N LYS A 242 -26.16 -7.25 2.09
CA LYS A 242 -26.06 -8.07 3.31
C LYS A 242 -24.67 -8.65 3.57
N LYS A 243 -23.90 -8.93 2.53
CA LYS A 243 -22.53 -9.45 2.63
C LYS A 243 -21.52 -8.44 3.20
N SER A 244 -21.80 -7.15 3.10
CA SER A 244 -20.86 -6.09 3.52
C SER A 244 -21.01 -5.66 4.98
N LEU A 245 -22.16 -5.92 5.62
CA LEU A 245 -22.41 -5.54 7.01
C LEU A 245 -21.61 -6.34 8.05
N LEU A 246 -21.05 -7.49 7.65
CA LEU A 246 -20.35 -8.43 8.53
C LEU A 246 -18.84 -8.47 8.31
N TYR A 247 -18.30 -7.67 7.39
CA TYR A 247 -16.89 -7.75 7.02
C TYR A 247 -16.25 -6.37 6.87
N ASP A 248 -15.35 -6.06 7.79
CA ASP A 248 -14.48 -4.89 7.73
C ASP A 248 -13.23 -5.23 6.90
N LYS A 249 -13.19 -4.79 5.63
CA LYS A 249 -12.10 -5.12 4.66
C LYS A 249 -10.70 -4.64 5.06
N ASN A 250 -10.57 -3.71 5.99
CA ASN A 250 -9.28 -3.18 6.46
C ASN A 250 -9.17 -3.15 7.99
N GLY A 251 -10.14 -3.68 8.73
CA GLY A 251 -10.16 -3.71 10.17
C GLY A 251 -9.55 -4.98 10.78
N GLU A 252 -9.71 -5.13 12.07
CA GLU A 252 -9.16 -6.24 12.85
C GLU A 252 -9.63 -7.61 12.35
N GLU A 253 -10.89 -7.72 11.89
CA GLU A 253 -11.45 -8.98 11.39
C GLU A 253 -10.79 -9.44 10.08
N HIS A 254 -10.44 -8.51 9.17
CA HIS A 254 -9.66 -8.82 7.96
C HIS A 254 -8.31 -9.46 8.29
N TYR A 255 -7.56 -8.86 9.24
CA TYR A 255 -6.27 -9.41 9.68
C TYR A 255 -6.45 -10.73 10.45
N ASN A 256 -7.52 -10.87 11.21
CA ASN A 256 -7.82 -12.10 11.94
C ASN A 256 -8.14 -13.25 11.00
N LEU A 257 -8.94 -13.03 9.95
CA LEU A 257 -9.31 -14.07 8.99
C LEU A 257 -8.13 -14.57 8.16
N ILE A 258 -7.31 -13.66 7.59
CA ILE A 258 -6.11 -14.07 6.85
C ILE A 258 -5.08 -14.74 7.77
N SER A 259 -4.97 -14.30 9.02
CA SER A 259 -4.13 -14.94 10.02
C SER A 259 -4.64 -16.33 10.40
N ALA A 260 -5.95 -16.51 10.52
CA ALA A 260 -6.58 -17.80 10.78
C ALA A 260 -6.34 -18.77 9.61
N LEU A 261 -6.52 -18.32 8.36
CA LEU A 261 -6.20 -19.09 7.16
C LEU A 261 -4.73 -19.58 7.18
N HIS A 262 -3.77 -18.68 7.38
CA HIS A 262 -2.35 -19.03 7.42
C HIS A 262 -2.00 -19.98 8.58
N LYS A 263 -2.55 -19.74 9.77
CA LYS A 263 -2.32 -20.60 10.94
C LYS A 263 -2.92 -22.00 10.75
N SER A 264 -4.09 -22.11 10.13
CA SER A 264 -4.69 -23.40 9.78
C SER A 264 -3.83 -24.16 8.78
N MET A 265 -3.36 -23.49 7.72
CA MET A 265 -2.42 -24.10 6.77
C MET A 265 -1.12 -24.51 7.47
N ARG A 266 -0.54 -23.70 8.37
CA ARG A 266 0.66 -24.05 9.16
C ARG A 266 0.44 -25.25 10.06
N ASN A 267 -0.78 -25.42 10.56
CA ASN A 267 -1.16 -26.58 11.37
C ASN A 267 -1.47 -27.84 10.56
N SER A 268 -1.33 -27.82 9.23
CA SER A 268 -1.72 -28.92 8.33
C SER A 268 -3.20 -29.29 8.46
N ASP A 269 -4.06 -28.31 8.70
CA ASP A 269 -5.50 -28.47 8.80
C ASP A 269 -6.17 -27.89 7.55
N PRO A 270 -6.35 -28.67 6.48
CA PRO A 270 -6.94 -28.21 5.24
C PRO A 270 -8.43 -27.87 5.40
N ASP A 271 -9.16 -28.52 6.29
CA ASP A 271 -10.59 -28.28 6.50
C ASP A 271 -10.82 -26.90 7.12
N ALA A 272 -10.09 -26.59 8.19
CA ALA A 272 -10.12 -25.25 8.77
C ALA A 272 -9.64 -24.18 7.77
N ALA A 273 -8.58 -24.46 7.01
CA ALA A 273 -8.07 -23.50 6.01
C ALA A 273 -9.09 -23.23 4.91
N VAL A 274 -9.76 -24.24 4.37
CA VAL A 274 -10.84 -24.07 3.38
C VAL A 274 -12.03 -23.32 3.97
N TYR A 275 -12.39 -23.57 5.22
CA TYR A 275 -13.46 -22.82 5.89
C TYR A 275 -13.12 -21.32 5.97
N TRP A 276 -11.92 -20.95 6.42
CA TRP A 276 -11.51 -19.56 6.51
C TRP A 276 -11.39 -18.89 5.14
N LEU A 277 -10.92 -19.60 4.12
CA LEU A 277 -10.93 -19.13 2.73
C LEU A 277 -12.37 -18.82 2.27
N ALA A 278 -13.29 -19.77 2.44
CA ALA A 278 -14.68 -19.61 2.04
C ALA A 278 -15.32 -18.40 2.77
N ARG A 279 -15.06 -18.26 4.08
CA ARG A 279 -15.54 -17.13 4.87
C ARG A 279 -15.02 -15.79 4.36
N MET A 280 -13.73 -15.71 3.95
CA MET A 280 -13.16 -14.50 3.35
C MET A 280 -13.82 -14.18 2.00
N LEU A 281 -13.97 -15.17 1.12
CA LEU A 281 -14.58 -14.97 -0.20
C LEU A 281 -16.05 -14.57 -0.11
N GLU A 282 -16.83 -15.23 0.76
CA GLU A 282 -18.24 -14.90 1.00
C GLU A 282 -18.42 -13.52 1.66
N ALA A 283 -17.44 -13.07 2.43
CA ALA A 283 -17.40 -11.71 2.95
C ALA A 283 -17.02 -10.66 1.90
N GLY A 284 -16.65 -11.05 0.69
CA GLY A 284 -16.28 -10.16 -0.42
C GLY A 284 -14.82 -9.74 -0.45
N GLU A 285 -13.92 -10.53 0.19
CA GLU A 285 -12.49 -10.29 0.09
C GLU A 285 -12.01 -10.40 -1.37
N TYR A 286 -11.03 -9.57 -1.71
CA TYR A 286 -10.51 -9.54 -3.07
C TYR A 286 -9.66 -10.80 -3.35
N PRO A 287 -10.03 -11.64 -4.34
CA PRO A 287 -9.36 -12.92 -4.57
C PRO A 287 -7.86 -12.82 -4.81
N LEU A 288 -7.40 -11.76 -5.51
CA LEU A 288 -5.98 -11.54 -5.75
C LEU A 288 -5.21 -11.14 -4.48
N TYR A 289 -5.87 -10.55 -3.47
CA TYR A 289 -5.24 -10.35 -2.17
C TYR A 289 -4.94 -11.70 -1.51
N ILE A 290 -5.92 -12.60 -1.46
CA ILE A 290 -5.74 -13.95 -0.91
C ILE A 290 -4.62 -14.68 -1.68
N ALA A 291 -4.66 -14.66 -3.01
CA ALA A 291 -3.66 -15.30 -3.85
C ALA A 291 -2.23 -14.78 -3.58
N ARG A 292 -2.04 -13.46 -3.40
CA ARG A 292 -0.74 -12.88 -2.99
C ARG A 292 -0.27 -13.42 -1.65
N ARG A 293 -1.18 -13.60 -0.70
CA ARG A 293 -0.86 -14.16 0.61
C ARG A 293 -0.45 -15.64 0.52
N LEU A 294 -1.06 -16.41 -0.39
CA LEU A 294 -0.67 -17.80 -0.67
C LEU A 294 0.71 -17.90 -1.33
N ILE A 295 1.07 -16.98 -2.25
CA ILE A 295 2.42 -16.89 -2.83
C ILE A 295 3.46 -16.69 -1.72
N ARG A 296 3.20 -15.75 -0.79
CA ARG A 296 4.09 -15.54 0.34
C ARG A 296 4.22 -16.78 1.21
N PHE A 297 3.11 -17.44 1.54
CA PHE A 297 3.09 -18.66 2.33
C PHE A 297 3.92 -19.77 1.66
N ALA A 298 3.79 -19.96 0.34
CA ALA A 298 4.54 -20.95 -0.41
C ALA A 298 6.07 -20.76 -0.29
N THR A 299 6.54 -19.51 -0.17
CA THR A 299 7.99 -19.22 -0.05
C THR A 299 8.46 -19.20 1.41
N GLU A 300 7.64 -18.66 2.32
CA GLU A 300 8.00 -18.44 3.73
C GLU A 300 7.89 -19.73 4.56
N ASP A 301 6.83 -20.52 4.33
CA ASP A 301 6.46 -21.67 5.17
C ASP A 301 6.78 -23.03 4.51
N ILE A 302 6.76 -23.11 3.17
CA ILE A 302 7.09 -24.31 2.42
C ILE A 302 8.54 -24.26 1.91
N GLY A 303 8.95 -23.14 1.31
CA GLY A 303 10.31 -22.88 0.88
C GLY A 303 10.84 -23.99 -0.04
N LEU A 304 12.06 -24.48 0.26
CA LEU A 304 12.74 -25.51 -0.51
C LEU A 304 12.28 -26.94 -0.19
N ALA A 305 11.37 -27.11 0.77
CA ALA A 305 10.81 -28.44 1.04
C ALA A 305 9.92 -28.94 -0.11
N ASP A 306 9.30 -28.03 -0.87
CA ASP A 306 8.54 -28.33 -2.08
C ASP A 306 8.62 -27.18 -3.09
N ASN A 307 9.43 -27.35 -4.13
CA ASN A 307 9.67 -26.35 -5.15
C ASN A 307 8.44 -26.05 -6.04
N ASN A 308 7.45 -26.96 -6.10
CA ASN A 308 6.23 -26.75 -6.86
C ASN A 308 5.26 -25.79 -6.16
N ALA A 309 5.36 -25.64 -4.85
CA ALA A 309 4.45 -24.81 -4.06
C ALA A 309 4.37 -23.37 -4.57
N LEU A 310 5.52 -22.73 -4.83
CA LEU A 310 5.57 -21.37 -5.37
C LEU A 310 5.01 -21.30 -6.79
N THR A 311 5.34 -22.26 -7.66
CA THR A 311 4.84 -22.33 -9.04
C THR A 311 3.32 -22.45 -9.06
N LEU A 312 2.75 -23.34 -8.24
CA LEU A 312 1.31 -23.49 -8.08
C LEU A 312 0.64 -22.19 -7.60
N ALA A 313 1.18 -21.57 -6.55
CA ALA A 313 0.61 -20.33 -6.00
C ALA A 313 0.61 -19.19 -7.02
N VAL A 314 1.68 -19.05 -7.82
CA VAL A 314 1.74 -18.06 -8.91
C VAL A 314 0.75 -18.39 -10.02
N SER A 315 0.62 -19.65 -10.42
CA SER A 315 -0.36 -20.08 -11.42
C SER A 315 -1.79 -19.81 -10.97
N VAL A 316 -2.09 -20.05 -9.69
CA VAL A 316 -3.41 -19.74 -9.10
C VAL A 316 -3.66 -18.23 -9.06
N TYR A 317 -2.66 -17.41 -8.76
CA TYR A 317 -2.79 -15.96 -8.86
C TYR A 317 -3.17 -15.53 -10.29
N GLN A 318 -2.51 -16.08 -11.31
CA GLN A 318 -2.81 -15.78 -12.71
C GLN A 318 -4.23 -16.25 -13.09
N ALA A 319 -4.62 -17.46 -12.68
CA ALA A 319 -5.97 -17.97 -12.91
C ALA A 319 -7.03 -17.07 -12.28
N CYS A 320 -6.84 -16.61 -11.04
CA CYS A 320 -7.72 -15.64 -10.37
C CYS A 320 -7.81 -14.31 -11.12
N HIS A 321 -6.69 -13.86 -11.70
CA HIS A 321 -6.64 -12.62 -12.47
C HIS A 321 -7.43 -12.72 -13.79
N PHE A 322 -7.36 -13.87 -14.47
CA PHE A 322 -8.03 -14.07 -15.75
C PHE A 322 -9.52 -14.40 -15.62
N LEU A 323 -9.89 -15.21 -14.63
CA LEU A 323 -11.25 -15.72 -14.48
C LEU A 323 -12.13 -14.84 -13.59
N GLY A 324 -11.59 -14.31 -12.48
CA GLY A 324 -12.37 -13.59 -11.50
C GLY A 324 -13.33 -14.49 -10.69
N MET A 325 -14.16 -13.87 -9.86
CA MET A 325 -15.21 -14.56 -9.11
C MET A 325 -16.45 -14.76 -10.01
N PRO A 326 -17.19 -15.87 -9.83
CA PRO A 326 -17.02 -16.90 -8.81
C PRO A 326 -16.03 -18.02 -9.18
N GLU A 327 -15.61 -18.15 -10.42
CA GLU A 327 -14.88 -19.30 -10.94
C GLU A 327 -13.51 -19.51 -10.27
N CYS A 328 -12.84 -18.44 -9.87
CA CYS A 328 -11.51 -18.54 -9.27
C CYS A 328 -11.50 -19.11 -7.83
N ASN A 329 -12.67 -19.28 -7.18
CA ASN A 329 -12.77 -19.84 -5.83
C ASN A 329 -12.17 -21.25 -5.74
N ILE A 330 -12.40 -22.10 -6.76
CA ILE A 330 -11.87 -23.48 -6.81
C ILE A 330 -10.34 -23.48 -6.96
N HIS A 331 -9.77 -22.55 -7.72
CA HIS A 331 -8.32 -22.41 -7.86
C HIS A 331 -7.65 -22.02 -6.54
N LEU A 332 -8.26 -21.09 -5.80
CA LEU A 332 -7.80 -20.73 -4.46
C LEU A 332 -7.91 -21.90 -3.48
N THR A 333 -9.03 -22.65 -3.52
CA THR A 333 -9.22 -23.85 -2.70
C THR A 333 -8.16 -24.91 -3.00
N HIS A 334 -7.87 -25.15 -4.29
CA HIS A 334 -6.79 -26.06 -4.70
C HIS A 334 -5.45 -25.67 -4.08
N ALA A 335 -5.05 -24.39 -4.19
CA ALA A 335 -3.81 -23.93 -3.58
C ALA A 335 -3.82 -24.07 -2.05
N VAL A 336 -4.91 -23.72 -1.38
CA VAL A 336 -5.01 -23.82 0.09
C VAL A 336 -4.86 -25.25 0.57
N VAL A 337 -5.53 -26.23 -0.08
CA VAL A 337 -5.40 -27.65 0.27
C VAL A 337 -3.97 -28.14 0.03
N TYR A 338 -3.41 -27.85 -1.15
CA TYR A 338 -2.06 -28.25 -1.49
C TYR A 338 -1.04 -27.71 -0.48
N LEU A 339 -1.06 -26.39 -0.22
CA LEU A 339 -0.14 -25.73 0.70
C LEU A 339 -0.33 -26.16 2.15
N SER A 340 -1.54 -26.59 2.55
CA SER A 340 -1.80 -27.14 3.88
C SER A 340 -1.09 -28.47 4.10
N LEU A 341 -0.96 -29.30 3.06
CA LEU A 341 -0.42 -30.65 3.14
C LEU A 341 1.03 -30.78 2.67
N ALA A 342 1.59 -29.72 2.05
CA ALA A 342 2.97 -29.71 1.59
C ALA A 342 3.97 -29.84 2.76
N PRO A 343 5.14 -30.49 2.55
CA PRO A 343 6.21 -30.48 3.52
C PRO A 343 6.71 -29.04 3.77
N ARG A 344 7.24 -28.76 4.94
CA ARG A 344 7.55 -27.39 5.36
C ARG A 344 9.00 -27.14 5.68
N SER A 345 9.48 -25.97 5.28
CA SER A 345 10.73 -25.40 5.70
C SER A 345 10.68 -23.88 5.65
N ASN A 346 11.08 -23.24 6.74
CA ASN A 346 11.28 -21.81 6.82
C ASN A 346 12.77 -21.41 6.72
N SER A 347 13.63 -22.32 6.29
CA SER A 347 15.09 -22.13 6.23
C SER A 347 15.49 -20.90 5.42
N VAL A 348 14.84 -20.69 4.26
CA VAL A 348 15.09 -19.54 3.38
C VAL A 348 14.69 -18.22 4.06
N TYR A 349 13.54 -18.21 4.71
CA TYR A 349 13.06 -17.04 5.47
C TYR A 349 14.02 -16.68 6.61
N MET A 350 14.43 -17.68 7.41
CA MET A 350 15.36 -17.49 8.51
C MET A 350 16.74 -17.05 8.02
N ALA A 351 17.22 -17.61 6.90
CA ALA A 351 18.49 -17.20 6.29
C ALA A 351 18.50 -15.70 5.94
N TYR A 352 17.42 -15.22 5.32
CA TYR A 352 17.30 -13.80 4.98
C TYR A 352 17.20 -12.89 6.21
N GLU A 353 16.40 -13.27 7.22
CA GLU A 353 16.26 -12.43 8.44
C GLU A 353 17.56 -12.33 9.22
N HIS A 354 18.36 -13.41 9.31
CA HIS A 354 19.68 -13.37 9.92
C HIS A 354 20.65 -12.50 9.11
N ALA A 355 20.74 -12.73 7.79
CA ALA A 355 21.60 -11.93 6.92
C ALA A 355 21.22 -10.44 6.92
N LYS A 356 19.93 -10.12 6.92
CA LYS A 356 19.43 -8.75 7.01
C LYS A 356 19.84 -8.06 8.30
N LYS A 357 19.79 -8.77 9.44
CA LYS A 357 20.23 -8.24 10.72
C LYS A 357 21.69 -7.82 10.69
N ASP A 358 22.56 -8.69 10.16
CA ASP A 358 24.00 -8.39 10.06
C ASP A 358 24.27 -7.30 9.04
N ALA A 359 23.61 -7.32 7.88
CA ALA A 359 23.72 -6.28 6.86
C ALA A 359 23.33 -4.89 7.39
N LEU A 360 22.28 -4.78 8.22
CA LEU A 360 21.89 -3.52 8.85
C LEU A 360 22.89 -3.01 9.88
N ASN A 361 23.54 -3.92 10.59
CA ASN A 361 24.56 -3.58 11.60
C ASN A 361 25.91 -3.24 10.97
N MET A 362 26.18 -3.69 9.74
CA MET A 362 27.48 -3.62 9.06
C MET A 362 27.40 -2.97 7.68
N LEU A 363 26.62 -1.89 7.54
CA LEU A 363 26.41 -1.20 6.26
C LEU A 363 27.68 -0.66 5.58
N SER A 364 28.75 -0.46 6.35
CA SER A 364 30.03 0.08 5.86
C SER A 364 31.06 -0.97 5.47
N GLU A 365 30.78 -2.27 5.68
CA GLU A 365 31.70 -3.34 5.33
C GLU A 365 31.93 -3.42 3.82
N PRO A 366 33.18 -3.38 3.36
CA PRO A 366 33.49 -3.41 1.95
C PRO A 366 33.33 -4.82 1.37
N VAL A 367 32.92 -4.90 0.10
CA VAL A 367 32.95 -6.18 -0.63
C VAL A 367 34.43 -6.68 -0.71
N PRO A 368 34.73 -7.97 -0.42
CA PRO A 368 36.06 -8.53 -0.51
C PRO A 368 36.72 -8.30 -1.89
N LEU A 369 37.99 -7.95 -1.92
CA LEU A 369 38.69 -7.62 -3.17
C LEU A 369 38.65 -8.75 -4.19
N VAL A 370 38.72 -10.00 -3.75
CA VAL A 370 38.71 -11.20 -4.60
C VAL A 370 37.46 -11.30 -5.48
N ILE A 371 36.30 -10.82 -5.01
CA ILE A 371 35.03 -10.88 -5.77
C ILE A 371 34.63 -9.54 -6.39
N ARG A 372 35.50 -8.51 -6.34
CA ARG A 372 35.24 -7.23 -7.00
C ARG A 372 35.58 -7.33 -8.48
N ASN A 373 34.75 -6.72 -9.33
CA ASN A 373 35.07 -6.58 -10.75
C ASN A 373 36.17 -5.52 -10.98
N ALA A 374 37.11 -5.81 -11.90
CA ALA A 374 38.19 -4.92 -12.30
C ALA A 374 38.11 -4.50 -13.78
N PRO A 375 37.12 -3.69 -14.22
CA PRO A 375 36.93 -3.31 -15.61
C PRO A 375 38.01 -2.34 -16.12
N THR A 376 38.76 -1.64 -15.24
CA THR A 376 39.80 -0.67 -15.62
C THR A 376 41.18 -1.13 -15.16
N GLY A 377 42.24 -0.59 -15.85
CA GLY A 377 43.63 -0.84 -15.44
C GLY A 377 43.92 -0.47 -13.99
N LEU A 378 43.46 0.70 -13.56
CA LEU A 378 43.62 1.18 -12.19
C LEU A 378 42.99 0.20 -11.14
N MET A 379 41.83 -0.38 -11.44
CA MET A 379 41.19 -1.34 -10.52
C MET A 379 42.03 -2.64 -10.41
N LYS A 380 42.68 -3.06 -11.50
CA LYS A 380 43.60 -4.22 -11.48
C LYS A 380 44.83 -3.92 -10.64
N GLU A 381 45.40 -2.69 -10.74
CA GLU A 381 46.52 -2.24 -9.90
C GLU A 381 46.15 -2.17 -8.39
N LEU A 382 44.86 -1.96 -8.10
CA LEU A 382 44.31 -1.97 -6.74
C LEU A 382 43.86 -3.37 -6.29
N ASP A 383 44.34 -4.44 -6.94
CA ASP A 383 44.10 -5.84 -6.59
C ASP A 383 42.60 -6.29 -6.65
N TYR A 384 41.76 -5.55 -7.40
CA TYR A 384 40.37 -5.97 -7.61
C TYR A 384 40.32 -7.25 -8.45
N GLY A 385 39.61 -8.27 -7.94
CA GLY A 385 39.49 -9.58 -8.59
C GLY A 385 40.76 -10.46 -8.48
N LYS A 386 41.78 -10.01 -7.76
CA LYS A 386 43.01 -10.80 -7.57
C LYS A 386 42.71 -12.07 -6.76
N GLY A 387 43.06 -13.22 -7.32
CA GLY A 387 42.80 -14.53 -6.72
C GLY A 387 41.40 -15.06 -7.00
N TYR A 388 40.60 -14.38 -7.82
CA TYR A 388 39.28 -14.87 -8.24
C TYR A 388 39.42 -16.12 -9.11
N VAL A 389 38.79 -17.21 -8.70
CA VAL A 389 38.72 -18.47 -9.44
C VAL A 389 37.32 -18.63 -10.01
N TYR A 390 37.22 -18.68 -11.33
CA TYR A 390 35.94 -18.95 -11.99
C TYR A 390 35.52 -20.41 -11.81
N ALA A 391 34.52 -20.68 -11.00
CA ALA A 391 34.12 -22.02 -10.57
C ALA A 391 33.84 -22.98 -11.74
N HIS A 392 33.41 -22.48 -12.89
CA HIS A 392 33.21 -23.33 -14.08
C HIS A 392 34.50 -23.92 -14.69
N HIS A 393 35.67 -23.36 -14.35
CA HIS A 393 36.96 -23.90 -14.77
C HIS A 393 37.49 -25.01 -13.83
N THR A 394 36.92 -25.14 -12.65
CA THR A 394 37.27 -26.22 -11.72
C THR A 394 36.52 -27.52 -12.06
N LYS A 395 37.08 -28.65 -11.70
CA LYS A 395 36.47 -29.97 -11.93
C LYS A 395 35.16 -30.13 -11.16
N GLU A 396 35.13 -29.70 -9.93
CA GLU A 396 34.02 -29.80 -8.99
C GLU A 396 32.97 -28.71 -9.23
N LYS A 397 33.24 -27.71 -10.10
CA LYS A 397 32.41 -26.50 -10.30
C LYS A 397 32.24 -25.69 -9.01
N ILE A 398 33.21 -25.75 -8.13
CA ILE A 398 33.29 -25.03 -6.86
C ILE A 398 34.68 -24.42 -6.77
N ALA A 399 34.78 -23.21 -6.23
CA ALA A 399 36.06 -22.55 -5.98
C ALA A 399 36.21 -22.23 -4.48
N ARG A 400 37.45 -22.35 -3.98
CA ARG A 400 37.80 -22.02 -2.58
C ARG A 400 38.18 -20.55 -2.54
N MET A 401 37.28 -19.71 -2.14
CA MET A 401 37.54 -18.30 -1.88
C MET A 401 36.54 -17.76 -0.86
N GLU A 402 37.00 -16.82 -0.05
CA GLU A 402 36.12 -16.12 0.91
C GLU A 402 35.30 -15.07 0.19
N CYS A 403 33.97 -15.22 0.26
CA CYS A 403 33.02 -14.32 -0.38
C CYS A 403 32.33 -13.37 0.61
N LEU A 404 32.44 -13.63 1.92
CA LEU A 404 31.93 -12.74 2.94
C LEU A 404 32.99 -11.73 3.36
N PRO A 405 32.62 -10.56 3.91
CA PRO A 405 33.54 -9.66 4.59
C PRO A 405 34.29 -10.38 5.71
N GLU A 406 35.51 -9.96 6.03
CA GLU A 406 36.37 -10.60 7.06
C GLU A 406 35.67 -10.70 8.42
N SER A 407 34.88 -9.68 8.79
CA SER A 407 34.08 -9.62 10.03
C SER A 407 32.96 -10.67 10.08
N LEU A 408 32.54 -11.21 8.93
CA LEU A 408 31.49 -12.22 8.80
C LEU A 408 32.00 -13.58 8.35
N LYS A 409 33.33 -13.75 8.27
CA LYS A 409 33.94 -15.01 7.86
C LYS A 409 33.49 -16.18 8.72
N GLY A 410 33.06 -17.27 8.04
CA GLY A 410 32.53 -18.45 8.69
C GLY A 410 31.09 -18.38 9.13
N THR A 411 30.42 -17.24 8.95
CA THR A 411 28.95 -17.11 9.22
C THR A 411 28.16 -17.96 8.26
N ARG A 412 27.16 -18.66 8.80
CA ARG A 412 26.23 -19.49 8.02
C ARG A 412 24.82 -18.97 8.19
N TYR A 413 24.25 -18.43 7.13
CA TYR A 413 22.87 -17.94 7.11
C TYR A 413 21.87 -19.02 6.72
N TYR A 414 22.19 -19.80 5.68
CA TYR A 414 21.32 -20.88 5.22
C TYR A 414 21.66 -22.18 5.96
N ILE A 415 20.68 -22.63 6.75
CA ILE A 415 20.72 -23.90 7.47
C ILE A 415 19.55 -24.72 6.90
N PRO A 416 19.82 -25.74 6.04
CA PRO A 416 18.77 -26.50 5.38
C PRO A 416 17.93 -27.29 6.37
N GLY A 417 16.63 -27.39 6.08
CA GLY A 417 15.71 -28.26 6.78
C GLY A 417 15.84 -29.74 6.33
N GLU A 418 15.17 -30.62 7.07
CA GLU A 418 15.17 -32.06 6.79
C GLU A 418 13.90 -32.53 6.08
N ALA A 419 12.98 -31.63 5.71
CA ALA A 419 11.70 -31.95 5.11
C ALA A 419 11.75 -31.94 3.58
N GLY A 420 10.95 -32.83 2.96
CA GLY A 420 10.69 -32.83 1.53
C GLY A 420 11.93 -32.87 0.64
N GLU A 421 11.95 -32.04 -0.39
CA GLU A 421 13.04 -31.95 -1.38
C GLU A 421 14.29 -31.26 -0.84
N GLU A 422 14.19 -30.49 0.26
CA GLU A 422 15.33 -29.76 0.84
C GLU A 422 16.42 -30.67 1.36
N LYS A 423 16.12 -31.94 1.63
CA LYS A 423 17.13 -32.97 1.95
C LYS A 423 18.25 -33.05 0.90
N LYS A 424 17.90 -32.91 -0.38
CA LYS A 424 18.88 -32.91 -1.48
C LYS A 424 19.82 -31.72 -1.40
N GLN A 425 19.29 -30.54 -1.07
CA GLN A 425 20.09 -29.34 -0.86
C GLN A 425 21.00 -29.50 0.38
N ALA A 426 20.49 -30.11 1.45
CA ALA A 426 21.27 -30.39 2.65
C ALA A 426 22.45 -31.35 2.35
N GLU A 427 22.23 -32.41 1.57
CA GLU A 427 23.29 -33.33 1.15
C GLU A 427 24.33 -32.60 0.28
N ARG A 428 23.85 -31.85 -0.71
CA ARG A 428 24.76 -31.06 -1.57
C ARG A 428 25.57 -30.03 -0.79
N LEU A 429 24.97 -29.35 0.18
CA LEU A 429 25.67 -28.39 1.02
C LEU A 429 26.78 -29.06 1.84
N LYS A 430 26.54 -30.26 2.38
CA LYS A 430 27.57 -31.03 3.10
C LYS A 430 28.74 -31.39 2.20
N GLU A 431 28.50 -31.79 0.94
CA GLU A 431 29.57 -32.05 -0.05
C GLU A 431 30.40 -30.77 -0.32
N VAL A 432 29.73 -29.64 -0.52
CA VAL A 432 30.39 -28.34 -0.74
C VAL A 432 31.23 -27.94 0.47
N GLN A 433 30.70 -28.13 1.68
CA GLN A 433 31.40 -27.79 2.92
C GLN A 433 32.66 -28.68 3.11
N ARG A 434 32.57 -30.00 2.89
CA ARG A 434 33.72 -30.89 2.89
C ARG A 434 34.79 -30.42 1.90
N PHE A 435 34.40 -30.10 0.67
CA PHE A 435 35.31 -29.55 -0.33
C PHE A 435 36.05 -28.30 0.18
N TRP A 436 35.38 -27.41 0.92
CA TRP A 436 36.02 -26.24 1.50
C TRP A 436 36.92 -26.54 2.69
N GLU A 437 36.60 -27.58 3.48
CA GLU A 437 37.35 -28.01 4.69
C GLU A 437 38.56 -28.87 4.35
N ASP A 438 38.49 -29.74 3.35
CA ASP A 438 39.51 -30.75 2.99
C ASP A 438 40.82 -30.18 2.35
N GLY A 439 41.05 -28.90 2.48
CA GLY A 439 42.36 -28.19 2.48
C GLY A 439 43.48 -28.65 1.56
N GLU A 440 43.27 -29.07 0.29
CA GLU A 440 44.34 -29.03 -0.70
C GLU A 440 44.05 -27.90 -1.71
N SER A 441 44.87 -26.82 -1.63
CA SER A 441 44.90 -25.84 -2.71
C SER A 441 45.41 -26.50 -3.97
N PRO A 442 44.78 -26.37 -5.12
CA PRO A 442 45.46 -26.61 -6.37
C PRO A 442 46.41 -25.44 -6.60
N VAL A 443 47.64 -25.57 -6.15
CA VAL A 443 48.77 -24.79 -6.69
C VAL A 443 49.08 -25.37 -8.05
N ASP A 444 49.21 -24.44 -9.03
CA ASP A 444 49.85 -24.62 -10.33
C ASP A 444 49.26 -25.62 -11.31
N ALA A 445 48.43 -25.09 -12.19
CA ALA A 445 48.44 -25.47 -13.61
C ALA A 445 48.70 -24.20 -14.42
N GLY A 446 49.88 -24.17 -15.01
CA GLY A 446 50.54 -23.14 -15.75
C GLY A 446 49.78 -22.55 -16.97
#